data_11e08552513752acf63180a98156fa83
#
_entry.id   11e08552513752acf63180a98156fa83
#
_cell.length_a   1.000
_cell.length_b   1.000
_cell.length_c   1.000
_cell.angle_alpha   90.00
_cell.angle_beta   90.00
_cell.angle_gamma   90.00
#
_symmetry.space_group_name_H-M   'P 1'
#
loop_
_entity.id
_entity.type
_entity.pdbx_description
1 polymer ?
#
loop_
_entity_poly.entity_id
_entity_poly.type
_entity_poly.pdbx_seq_one_letter_code
_entity_poly.pdbx_strand_id
1 'polypeptide(L)'
;MKYITLTLAALAFITANAQNVKRESVQVEYISRPSEPLPAGVTTYNVVVNQSYRDQFEAELQQWEIDTQLAQETYAADMEAYNAKGTGAKILERALLDEKKPQLVLPRKPVATERIFEPGIISSKIDMQGMTRTEGGATVTIEIQYFEGSAPEDGQQEIKDKEGNVSYKYYRSMKYRQPVRVTLQLPDGSIAIDEVLTSSEDFTTYTSDKYTSKSALNKAWNQTSVNNRLSQRSVEAGCIAINSILNDRFCFSKKTRPMTIYHAKTKKKVDYTDLNNAALDMKMAMEKYIDRPEEAAEGIRACVEVWERVLTEADFENKKARINRKMAGLLYLNLINANIWLEDYDRVDALFDEMRRLDTKKSAEGTADGLDTFSDDQRRRKEINS
;
A
#
# COMPACT_ATOMS: atom_id res chain seq x y z
N MET A 1 -27.62 67.51 -4.43
CA MET A 1 -27.54 66.12 -4.97
C MET A 1 -26.71 66.13 -6.25
N LYS A 2 -25.40 66.18 -6.18
CA LYS A 2 -24.50 66.05 -7.35
C LYS A 2 -23.06 65.83 -6.81
N TYR A 3 -22.76 64.67 -6.18
CA TYR A 3 -21.35 64.27 -5.86
C TYR A 3 -21.30 62.82 -5.37
N ILE A 4 -22.10 61.89 -5.94
CA ILE A 4 -22.01 60.45 -5.57
C ILE A 4 -21.78 59.52 -6.79
N THR A 5 -21.30 60.01 -7.90
CA THR A 5 -21.18 59.17 -9.12
C THR A 5 -19.76 59.03 -9.66
N LEU A 6 -18.71 59.36 -8.91
CA LEU A 6 -17.35 59.30 -9.43
C LEU A 6 -16.40 58.39 -8.67
N THR A 7 -16.88 57.61 -7.70
CA THR A 7 -16.00 56.75 -6.89
C THR A 7 -16.19 55.24 -7.17
N LEU A 8 -17.05 54.85 -8.11
CA LEU A 8 -17.28 53.45 -8.47
C LEU A 8 -16.56 52.96 -9.73
N ALA A 9 -15.87 53.83 -10.46
CA ALA A 9 -15.16 53.48 -11.70
C ALA A 9 -13.68 53.12 -11.52
N ALA A 10 -13.11 53.29 -10.31
CA ALA A 10 -11.68 53.00 -10.06
C ALA A 10 -11.39 51.63 -9.42
N LEU A 11 -12.43 50.84 -9.10
CA LEU A 11 -12.25 49.53 -8.47
C LEU A 11 -12.34 48.34 -9.43
N ALA A 12 -12.50 48.56 -10.72
CA ALA A 12 -12.72 47.48 -11.72
C ALA A 12 -11.46 47.06 -12.51
N PHE A 13 -10.24 47.50 -12.13
CA PHE A 13 -9.02 47.13 -12.85
C PHE A 13 -7.93 46.49 -12.00
N ILE A 14 -8.28 45.78 -10.93
CA ILE A 14 -7.37 44.83 -10.32
C ILE A 14 -7.84 43.42 -10.68
N THR A 15 -7.97 43.13 -11.97
CA THR A 15 -7.88 41.72 -12.43
C THR A 15 -6.42 41.36 -12.25
N ALA A 16 -6.14 40.68 -11.15
CA ALA A 16 -4.88 40.01 -10.92
C ALA A 16 -4.54 39.18 -12.15
N ASN A 17 -3.52 39.58 -12.92
CA ASN A 17 -2.91 38.76 -13.96
C ASN A 17 -2.17 37.60 -13.27
N ALA A 18 -2.93 36.69 -12.62
CA ALA A 18 -2.38 35.46 -12.14
C ALA A 18 -1.88 34.68 -13.38
N GLN A 19 -0.58 34.46 -13.45
CA GLN A 19 -0.02 33.59 -14.46
C GLN A 19 -0.66 32.22 -14.26
N ASN A 20 -1.44 31.77 -15.24
CA ASN A 20 -2.05 30.47 -15.21
C ASN A 20 -0.98 29.47 -15.61
N VAL A 21 -0.52 28.71 -14.63
CA VAL A 21 0.34 27.57 -14.83
C VAL A 21 -0.51 26.38 -15.22
N LYS A 22 -0.03 25.59 -16.13
CA LYS A 22 -0.52 24.24 -16.43
C LYS A 22 0.48 23.22 -15.92
N ARG A 23 -0.01 22.02 -15.72
CA ARG A 23 0.79 20.86 -15.37
C ARG A 23 0.35 19.69 -16.27
N GLU A 24 1.31 18.92 -16.70
CA GLU A 24 1.10 17.64 -17.36
C GLU A 24 1.71 16.55 -16.48
N SER A 25 1.10 15.38 -16.49
CA SER A 25 1.63 14.21 -15.80
C SER A 25 2.03 13.18 -16.85
N VAL A 26 3.23 12.65 -16.72
CA VAL A 26 3.72 11.53 -17.52
C VAL A 26 4.04 10.37 -16.58
N GLN A 27 3.73 9.14 -16.99
CA GLN A 27 4.16 7.94 -16.27
C GLN A 27 5.53 7.52 -16.81
N VAL A 28 6.53 7.63 -15.96
CA VAL A 28 7.91 7.29 -16.33
C VAL A 28 8.18 5.85 -15.91
N GLU A 29 8.49 5.00 -16.87
CA GLU A 29 8.98 3.65 -16.62
C GLU A 29 10.51 3.67 -16.53
N TYR A 30 11.06 2.99 -15.53
CA TYR A 30 12.50 2.93 -15.29
C TYR A 30 12.90 1.64 -14.59
N ILE A 31 14.17 1.30 -14.64
CA ILE A 31 14.74 0.20 -13.86
C ILE A 31 15.26 0.77 -12.55
N SER A 32 14.62 0.36 -11.45
CA SER A 32 15.09 0.67 -10.10
C SER A 32 16.22 -0.27 -9.71
N ARG A 33 17.32 0.27 -9.22
CA ARG A 33 18.41 -0.53 -8.62
C ARG A 33 17.92 -1.12 -7.29
N PRO A 34 18.42 -2.30 -6.90
CA PRO A 34 18.11 -2.89 -5.59
C PRO A 34 18.58 -1.97 -4.45
N SER A 35 17.82 -1.97 -3.34
CA SER A 35 18.24 -1.24 -2.13
C SER A 35 19.23 -2.03 -1.27
N GLU A 36 19.33 -3.33 -1.50
CA GLU A 36 20.22 -4.27 -0.82
C GLU A 36 20.71 -5.31 -1.85
N PRO A 37 21.70 -4.99 -2.68
CA PRO A 37 22.13 -5.88 -3.76
C PRO A 37 22.64 -7.21 -3.23
N LEU A 38 22.28 -8.30 -3.90
CA LEU A 38 22.80 -9.61 -3.62
C LEU A 38 24.29 -9.70 -3.99
N PRO A 39 25.06 -10.62 -3.37
CA PRO A 39 26.45 -10.85 -3.73
C PRO A 39 26.62 -11.12 -5.23
N ALA A 40 27.72 -10.64 -5.79
CA ALA A 40 28.03 -10.84 -7.18
C ALA A 40 28.03 -12.34 -7.54
N GLY A 41 27.33 -12.69 -8.64
CA GLY A 41 27.18 -14.07 -9.11
C GLY A 41 25.87 -14.76 -8.66
N VAL A 42 25.10 -14.20 -7.74
CA VAL A 42 23.75 -14.69 -7.40
C VAL A 42 22.76 -14.17 -8.44
N THR A 43 22.61 -14.89 -9.53
CA THR A 43 21.73 -14.51 -10.67
C THR A 43 20.56 -15.46 -10.87
N THR A 44 20.48 -16.49 -10.04
CA THR A 44 19.45 -17.53 -10.12
C THR A 44 18.75 -17.73 -8.79
N TYR A 45 17.49 -18.14 -8.83
CA TYR A 45 16.71 -18.41 -7.63
C TYR A 45 15.75 -19.59 -7.82
N ASN A 46 15.36 -20.17 -6.69
CA ASN A 46 14.35 -21.19 -6.55
C ASN A 46 13.25 -20.72 -5.58
N VAL A 47 12.05 -21.31 -5.66
CA VAL A 47 10.96 -21.00 -4.75
C VAL A 47 10.39 -22.27 -4.13
N VAL A 48 10.41 -22.32 -2.81
CA VAL A 48 9.86 -23.41 -1.99
C VAL A 48 8.66 -22.88 -1.22
N VAL A 49 7.58 -23.64 -1.14
CA VAL A 49 6.36 -23.27 -0.42
C VAL A 49 6.10 -24.30 0.69
N ASN A 50 6.14 -23.81 1.93
CA ASN A 50 5.79 -24.57 3.12
C ASN A 50 4.37 -24.27 3.56
N GLN A 51 3.61 -25.32 3.91
CA GLN A 51 2.21 -25.21 4.34
C GLN A 51 2.08 -25.67 5.80
N SER A 52 2.76 -24.98 6.73
CA SER A 52 2.73 -25.30 8.16
C SER A 52 1.33 -25.17 8.78
N TYR A 53 0.40 -24.50 8.12
CA TYR A 53 -0.98 -24.35 8.58
C TYR A 53 -1.73 -25.69 8.70
N ARG A 54 -1.33 -26.72 7.97
CA ARG A 54 -1.94 -28.05 8.08
C ARG A 54 -1.59 -28.72 9.40
N ASP A 55 -0.31 -28.71 9.73
CA ASP A 55 0.19 -29.32 10.97
C ASP A 55 -0.40 -28.59 12.19
N GLN A 56 -0.51 -27.28 12.11
CA GLN A 56 -1.14 -26.45 13.16
C GLN A 56 -2.63 -26.77 13.30
N PHE A 57 -3.36 -26.91 12.19
CA PHE A 57 -4.78 -27.27 12.23
C PHE A 57 -5.00 -28.68 12.79
N GLU A 58 -4.18 -29.65 12.41
CA GLU A 58 -4.23 -31.02 12.96
C GLU A 58 -3.97 -31.02 14.47
N ALA A 59 -2.99 -30.22 14.95
CA ALA A 59 -2.73 -30.06 16.36
C ALA A 59 -3.93 -29.43 17.11
N GLU A 60 -4.58 -28.42 16.55
CA GLU A 60 -5.79 -27.83 17.14
C GLU A 60 -6.97 -28.81 17.17
N LEU A 61 -7.13 -29.64 16.14
CA LEU A 61 -8.15 -30.67 16.13
C LEU A 61 -7.92 -31.72 17.24
N GLN A 62 -6.69 -32.16 17.40
CA GLN A 62 -6.32 -33.08 18.48
C GLN A 62 -6.59 -32.47 19.86
N GLN A 63 -6.22 -31.22 20.06
CA GLN A 63 -6.48 -30.53 21.32
C GLN A 63 -7.98 -30.37 21.57
N TRP A 64 -8.78 -30.04 20.54
CA TRP A 64 -10.23 -29.94 20.66
C TRP A 64 -10.87 -31.29 21.03
N GLU A 65 -10.36 -32.42 20.50
CA GLU A 65 -10.84 -33.76 20.86
C GLU A 65 -10.59 -34.08 22.32
N ILE A 66 -9.37 -33.74 22.83
CA ILE A 66 -9.00 -33.91 24.24
C ILE A 66 -9.90 -33.06 25.14
N ASP A 67 -10.06 -31.76 24.81
CA ASP A 67 -10.88 -30.83 25.59
C ASP A 67 -12.37 -31.25 25.59
N THR A 68 -12.86 -31.80 24.47
CA THR A 68 -14.22 -32.33 24.34
C THR A 68 -14.44 -33.54 25.23
N GLN A 69 -13.50 -34.47 25.25
CA GLN A 69 -13.55 -35.64 26.11
C GLN A 69 -13.52 -35.23 27.59
N LEU A 70 -12.62 -34.31 27.96
CA LEU A 70 -12.52 -33.81 29.33
C LEU A 70 -13.81 -33.10 29.78
N ALA A 71 -14.43 -32.31 28.90
CA ALA A 71 -15.70 -31.66 29.19
C ALA A 71 -16.84 -32.67 29.41
N GLN A 72 -16.85 -33.75 28.64
CA GLN A 72 -17.84 -34.84 28.80
C GLN A 72 -17.62 -35.60 30.11
N GLU A 73 -16.37 -35.96 30.45
CA GLU A 73 -16.01 -36.63 31.68
C GLU A 73 -16.36 -35.80 32.91
N THR A 74 -16.00 -34.49 32.88
CA THR A 74 -16.35 -33.55 33.95
C THR A 74 -17.87 -33.46 34.12
N TYR A 75 -18.61 -33.28 33.00
CA TYR A 75 -20.08 -33.25 33.06
C TYR A 75 -20.70 -34.55 33.63
N ALA A 76 -20.15 -35.71 33.27
CA ALA A 76 -20.61 -36.99 33.80
C ALA A 76 -20.41 -37.08 35.31
N ALA A 77 -19.22 -36.69 35.79
CA ALA A 77 -18.91 -36.66 37.22
C ALA A 77 -19.80 -35.66 37.97
N ASP A 78 -19.98 -34.43 37.45
CA ASP A 78 -20.86 -33.42 38.03
C ASP A 78 -22.33 -33.88 38.06
N MET A 79 -22.80 -34.58 37.03
CA MET A 79 -24.15 -35.14 36.97
C MET A 79 -24.31 -36.29 37.97
N GLU A 80 -23.33 -37.15 38.14
CA GLU A 80 -23.34 -38.21 39.15
C GLU A 80 -23.42 -37.61 40.55
N ALA A 81 -22.55 -36.65 40.87
CA ALA A 81 -22.57 -35.91 42.13
C ALA A 81 -23.93 -35.21 42.38
N TYR A 82 -24.46 -34.54 41.32
CA TYR A 82 -25.79 -33.92 41.38
C TYR A 82 -26.89 -34.93 41.66
N ASN A 83 -26.86 -36.08 40.99
CA ASN A 83 -27.88 -37.13 41.14
C ASN A 83 -27.81 -37.84 42.51
N ALA A 84 -26.63 -37.97 43.09
CA ALA A 84 -26.42 -38.53 44.41
C ALA A 84 -27.04 -37.69 45.54
N LYS A 85 -27.24 -36.37 45.30
CA LYS A 85 -27.90 -35.48 46.26
C LYS A 85 -29.38 -35.85 46.44
N GLY A 86 -29.87 -35.91 47.65
CA GLY A 86 -31.30 -36.09 47.94
C GLY A 86 -32.17 -34.93 47.48
N THR A 87 -33.45 -35.19 47.20
CA THR A 87 -34.39 -34.19 46.65
C THR A 87 -34.45 -32.90 47.53
N GLY A 88 -34.43 -33.03 48.86
CA GLY A 88 -34.43 -31.86 49.77
C GLY A 88 -33.15 -31.01 49.66
N ALA A 89 -31.98 -31.65 49.52
CA ALA A 89 -30.70 -30.93 49.35
C ALA A 89 -30.69 -30.17 48.02
N LYS A 90 -31.15 -30.75 46.92
CA LYS A 90 -31.25 -30.08 45.61
C LYS A 90 -32.15 -28.84 45.61
N ILE A 91 -33.27 -28.89 46.38
CA ILE A 91 -34.19 -27.72 46.51
C ILE A 91 -33.53 -26.64 47.34
N LEU A 92 -32.87 -26.99 48.44
CA LEU A 92 -32.20 -26.03 49.31
C LEU A 92 -31.02 -25.34 48.65
N GLU A 93 -30.17 -26.09 47.99
CA GLU A 93 -29.01 -25.56 47.25
C GLU A 93 -29.43 -24.64 46.07
N ARG A 94 -30.48 -25.02 45.34
CA ARG A 94 -31.05 -24.17 44.31
C ARG A 94 -31.63 -22.85 44.85
N ALA A 95 -32.25 -22.89 46.03
CA ALA A 95 -32.85 -21.72 46.65
C ALA A 95 -31.85 -20.78 47.33
N LEU A 96 -30.80 -21.35 47.92
CA LEU A 96 -29.82 -20.58 48.69
C LEU A 96 -28.52 -20.25 47.95
N LEU A 97 -28.09 -21.14 47.01
CA LEU A 97 -26.80 -21.03 46.33
C LEU A 97 -26.93 -20.79 44.81
N ASP A 98 -28.14 -20.65 44.28
CA ASP A 98 -28.45 -20.60 42.82
C ASP A 98 -27.78 -21.76 42.04
N GLU A 99 -27.57 -22.92 42.72
CA GLU A 99 -26.92 -24.06 42.10
C GLU A 99 -27.86 -24.70 41.07
N LYS A 100 -27.45 -24.62 39.80
CA LYS A 100 -28.21 -25.15 38.68
C LYS A 100 -27.77 -26.57 38.35
N LYS A 101 -28.68 -27.34 37.76
CA LYS A 101 -28.32 -28.66 37.19
C LYS A 101 -27.13 -28.49 36.22
N PRO A 102 -26.08 -29.31 36.33
CA PRO A 102 -24.94 -29.25 35.42
C PRO A 102 -25.39 -29.25 33.95
N GLN A 103 -24.71 -28.45 33.12
CA GLN A 103 -24.96 -28.38 31.69
C GLN A 103 -23.68 -28.72 30.96
N LEU A 104 -23.79 -29.55 29.93
CA LEU A 104 -22.64 -29.88 29.07
C LEU A 104 -22.31 -28.65 28.19
N VAL A 105 -21.14 -28.10 28.39
CA VAL A 105 -20.59 -27.04 27.53
C VAL A 105 -19.41 -27.62 26.77
N LEU A 106 -19.61 -27.87 25.49
CA LEU A 106 -18.54 -28.37 24.63
C LEU A 106 -17.70 -27.26 24.07
N PRO A 107 -16.36 -27.43 23.95
CA PRO A 107 -15.51 -26.48 23.27
C PRO A 107 -15.89 -26.40 21.78
N ARG A 108 -15.65 -25.22 21.19
CA ARG A 108 -15.97 -25.00 19.78
C ARG A 108 -14.99 -25.74 18.90
N LYS A 109 -15.51 -26.56 17.98
CA LYS A 109 -14.69 -27.25 16.99
C LYS A 109 -13.94 -26.27 16.09
N PRO A 110 -12.62 -26.42 15.90
CA PRO A 110 -11.88 -25.67 14.90
C PRO A 110 -12.51 -25.81 13.51
N VAL A 111 -12.57 -24.72 12.77
CA VAL A 111 -13.13 -24.72 11.41
C VAL A 111 -11.97 -24.76 10.44
N ALA A 112 -11.79 -25.89 9.77
CA ALA A 112 -10.79 -26.02 8.71
C ALA A 112 -11.06 -25.01 7.59
N THR A 113 -10.00 -24.41 7.07
CA THR A 113 -10.00 -23.90 5.72
C THR A 113 -9.79 -25.12 4.82
N GLU A 114 -10.84 -25.60 4.16
CA GLU A 114 -10.77 -26.76 3.27
C GLU A 114 -9.89 -26.51 2.03
N ARG A 115 -9.44 -25.27 1.85
CA ARG A 115 -8.67 -24.87 0.69
C ARG A 115 -7.23 -25.32 0.79
N ILE A 116 -6.88 -26.25 -0.05
CA ILE A 116 -5.49 -26.62 -0.30
C ILE A 116 -4.88 -25.58 -1.25
N PHE A 117 -3.80 -24.94 -0.82
CA PHE A 117 -3.00 -24.13 -1.72
C PHE A 117 -2.03 -25.04 -2.48
N GLU A 118 -2.15 -25.04 -3.81
CA GLU A 118 -1.20 -25.75 -4.65
C GLU A 118 0.17 -25.04 -4.61
N PRO A 119 1.26 -25.67 -4.09
CA PRO A 119 2.57 -25.03 -3.98
C PRO A 119 3.08 -24.49 -5.31
N GLY A 120 2.83 -25.21 -6.41
CA GLY A 120 3.19 -24.78 -7.76
C GLY A 120 2.51 -23.50 -8.19
N ILE A 121 1.24 -23.30 -7.83
CA ILE A 121 0.51 -22.06 -8.14
C ILE A 121 1.08 -20.87 -7.35
N ILE A 122 1.36 -21.06 -6.05
CA ILE A 122 1.94 -20.00 -5.23
C ILE A 122 3.35 -19.67 -5.70
N SER A 123 4.17 -20.68 -5.90
CA SER A 123 5.54 -20.48 -6.35
C SER A 123 5.59 -19.80 -7.71
N SER A 124 4.65 -20.08 -8.63
CA SER A 124 4.59 -19.40 -9.95
C SER A 124 4.24 -17.92 -9.88
N LYS A 125 3.68 -17.46 -8.76
CA LYS A 125 3.37 -16.04 -8.53
C LYS A 125 4.58 -15.22 -8.06
N ILE A 126 5.68 -15.88 -7.71
CA ILE A 126 6.89 -15.20 -7.24
C ILE A 126 7.84 -15.02 -8.40
N ASP A 127 8.22 -13.76 -8.62
CA ASP A 127 9.11 -13.35 -9.70
C ASP A 127 10.15 -12.37 -9.16
N MET A 128 11.43 -12.77 -9.23
CA MET A 128 12.58 -11.91 -8.96
C MET A 128 13.09 -11.35 -10.29
N GLN A 129 12.71 -10.13 -10.60
CA GLN A 129 12.99 -9.50 -11.90
C GLN A 129 14.48 -9.42 -12.19
N GLY A 130 14.87 -9.79 -13.40
CA GLY A 130 16.28 -9.83 -13.82
C GLY A 130 17.05 -11.06 -13.34
N MET A 131 16.44 -11.97 -12.56
CA MET A 131 17.02 -13.24 -12.16
C MET A 131 16.38 -14.42 -12.91
N THR A 132 17.13 -15.49 -13.09
CA THR A 132 16.62 -16.69 -13.74
C THR A 132 16.15 -17.72 -12.70
N ARG A 133 14.92 -18.20 -12.87
CA ARG A 133 14.39 -19.25 -11.99
C ARG A 133 14.92 -20.62 -12.40
N THR A 134 15.56 -21.34 -11.48
CA THR A 134 16.15 -22.66 -11.71
C THR A 134 16.25 -23.46 -10.40
N GLU A 135 16.47 -24.76 -10.48
CA GLU A 135 16.84 -25.56 -9.32
C GLU A 135 18.28 -25.18 -8.92
N GLY A 136 18.44 -24.57 -7.79
CA GLY A 136 19.71 -24.02 -7.28
C GLY A 136 19.69 -22.49 -7.23
N GLY A 137 20.83 -21.90 -6.85
CA GLY A 137 20.91 -20.47 -6.59
C GLY A 137 20.32 -20.07 -5.24
N ALA A 138 19.85 -18.83 -5.12
CA ALA A 138 19.17 -18.39 -3.90
C ALA A 138 17.80 -19.09 -3.74
N THR A 139 17.42 -19.41 -2.50
CA THR A 139 16.13 -20.08 -2.23
C THR A 139 15.19 -19.14 -1.51
N VAL A 140 14.09 -18.80 -2.18
CA VAL A 140 12.95 -18.11 -1.58
C VAL A 140 12.02 -19.15 -0.96
N THR A 141 11.92 -19.17 0.36
CA THR A 141 10.96 -20.01 1.09
C THR A 141 9.76 -19.17 1.50
N ILE A 142 8.57 -19.62 1.15
CA ILE A 142 7.30 -19.01 1.55
C ILE A 142 6.65 -19.95 2.53
N GLU A 143 6.45 -19.51 3.76
CA GLU A 143 5.73 -20.28 4.77
C GLU A 143 4.35 -19.64 4.98
N ILE A 144 3.30 -20.41 4.65
CA ILE A 144 1.91 -20.04 4.91
C ILE A 144 1.53 -20.64 6.25
N GLN A 145 1.24 -19.77 7.22
CA GLN A 145 0.83 -20.18 8.56
C GLN A 145 -0.68 -20.38 8.65
N TYR A 146 -1.13 -20.81 9.82
CA TYR A 146 -2.54 -21.10 10.09
C TYR A 146 -3.42 -19.86 9.95
N PHE A 147 -4.64 -20.03 9.40
CA PHE A 147 -5.66 -19.00 9.33
C PHE A 147 -6.38 -18.86 10.66
N GLU A 148 -6.25 -17.71 11.29
CA GLU A 148 -6.94 -17.37 12.52
C GLU A 148 -8.15 -16.48 12.22
N GLY A 149 -9.33 -16.90 12.70
CA GLY A 149 -10.58 -16.15 12.55
C GLY A 149 -11.35 -16.09 13.86
N SER A 150 -11.80 -14.89 14.25
CA SER A 150 -12.68 -14.72 15.41
C SER A 150 -14.07 -15.32 15.14
N ALA A 151 -14.85 -15.53 16.20
CA ALA A 151 -16.27 -15.75 16.05
C ALA A 151 -16.91 -14.57 15.31
N PRO A 152 -17.87 -14.82 14.38
CA PRO A 152 -18.59 -13.75 13.72
C PRO A 152 -19.53 -13.02 14.68
N GLU A 153 -19.59 -11.70 14.54
CA GLU A 153 -20.46 -10.83 15.33
C GLU A 153 -21.55 -10.21 14.44
N ASP A 154 -22.80 -10.26 14.89
CA ASP A 154 -23.91 -9.64 14.18
C ASP A 154 -23.92 -8.12 14.43
N GLY A 155 -24.01 -7.36 13.34
CA GLY A 155 -24.15 -5.91 13.36
C GLY A 155 -25.43 -5.44 12.67
N GLN A 156 -25.84 -4.22 12.97
CA GLN A 156 -26.94 -3.55 12.27
C GLN A 156 -26.57 -2.11 11.95
N GLN A 157 -27.06 -1.63 10.83
CA GLN A 157 -26.92 -0.23 10.41
C GLN A 157 -28.31 0.38 10.22
N GLU A 158 -28.55 1.50 10.88
CA GLU A 158 -29.72 2.33 10.65
C GLU A 158 -29.56 3.10 9.33
N ILE A 159 -30.61 3.09 8.53
CA ILE A 159 -30.71 3.85 7.28
C ILE A 159 -31.96 4.70 7.37
N LYS A 160 -31.84 6.01 7.17
CA LYS A 160 -32.96 6.95 7.03
C LYS A 160 -33.15 7.27 5.56
N ASP A 161 -34.38 7.16 5.09
CA ASP A 161 -34.75 7.65 3.76
C ASP A 161 -34.93 9.18 3.74
N LYS A 162 -35.18 9.71 2.55
CA LYS A 162 -35.38 11.16 2.38
C LYS A 162 -36.65 11.71 3.12
N GLU A 163 -37.54 10.82 3.50
CA GLU A 163 -38.82 11.12 4.20
C GLU A 163 -38.68 10.95 5.71
N GLY A 164 -37.46 10.51 6.17
CA GLY A 164 -37.18 10.31 7.60
C GLY A 164 -37.55 8.93 8.15
N ASN A 165 -38.07 8.01 7.30
CA ASN A 165 -38.37 6.66 7.74
C ASN A 165 -37.11 5.89 8.05
N VAL A 166 -37.09 5.18 9.18
CA VAL A 166 -35.98 4.39 9.64
C VAL A 166 -36.11 2.95 9.18
N SER A 167 -35.09 2.43 8.57
CA SER A 167 -34.91 1.00 8.24
C SER A 167 -33.56 0.47 8.74
N TYR A 168 -33.48 -0.83 8.91
CA TYR A 168 -32.23 -1.46 9.37
C TYR A 168 -31.67 -2.43 8.32
N LYS A 169 -30.37 -2.40 8.17
CA LYS A 169 -29.62 -3.42 7.44
C LYS A 169 -28.73 -4.20 8.41
N TYR A 170 -28.68 -5.51 8.21
CA TYR A 170 -27.98 -6.45 9.06
C TYR A 170 -26.76 -6.97 8.32
N TYR A 171 -25.65 -7.07 9.03
CA TYR A 171 -24.40 -7.60 8.51
C TYR A 171 -23.70 -8.43 9.59
N ARG A 172 -22.68 -9.16 9.19
CA ARG A 172 -21.84 -9.95 10.07
C ARG A 172 -20.38 -9.55 9.89
N SER A 173 -19.65 -9.35 10.97
CA SER A 173 -18.24 -9.03 10.93
C SER A 173 -17.43 -10.08 11.70
N MET A 174 -16.18 -10.24 11.31
CA MET A 174 -15.19 -11.06 12.02
C MET A 174 -13.80 -10.49 11.82
N LYS A 175 -12.92 -10.68 12.80
CA LYS A 175 -11.50 -10.39 12.67
C LYS A 175 -10.79 -11.64 12.17
N TYR A 176 -9.81 -11.47 11.31
CA TYR A 176 -9.02 -12.58 10.79
C TYR A 176 -7.59 -12.14 10.48
N ARG A 177 -6.67 -13.08 10.49
CA ARG A 177 -5.32 -12.97 9.95
C ARG A 177 -4.86 -14.30 9.40
N GLN A 178 -3.88 -14.26 8.52
CA GLN A 178 -3.13 -15.42 8.07
C GLN A 178 -1.70 -15.01 7.82
N PRO A 179 -0.78 -15.22 8.77
CA PRO A 179 0.60 -14.82 8.62
C PRO A 179 1.27 -15.57 7.48
N VAL A 180 2.07 -14.84 6.71
CA VAL A 180 2.90 -15.38 5.64
C VAL A 180 4.33 -14.92 5.91
N ARG A 181 5.25 -15.87 6.01
CA ARG A 181 6.68 -15.61 6.20
C ARG A 181 7.42 -15.81 4.89
N VAL A 182 8.41 -14.98 4.65
CA VAL A 182 9.34 -15.11 3.54
C VAL A 182 10.76 -15.20 4.07
N THR A 183 11.51 -16.18 3.56
CA THR A 183 12.97 -16.31 3.82
C THR A 183 13.68 -16.34 2.48
N LEU A 184 14.73 -15.57 2.30
CA LEU A 184 15.65 -15.67 1.18
C LEU A 184 16.99 -16.16 1.69
N GLN A 185 17.33 -17.39 1.35
CA GLN A 185 18.62 -18.02 1.67
C GLN A 185 19.51 -17.99 0.43
N LEU A 186 20.76 -17.55 0.62
CA LEU A 186 21.76 -17.49 -0.43
C LEU A 186 22.45 -18.86 -0.63
N PRO A 187 23.17 -19.08 -1.73
CA PRO A 187 23.82 -20.36 -2.02
C PRO A 187 24.90 -20.75 -0.98
N ASP A 188 25.46 -19.79 -0.27
CA ASP A 188 26.44 -20.02 0.82
C ASP A 188 25.78 -20.38 2.16
N GLY A 189 24.43 -20.44 2.20
CA GLY A 189 23.65 -20.74 3.39
C GLY A 189 23.30 -19.52 4.24
N SER A 190 23.81 -18.33 3.95
CA SER A 190 23.44 -17.10 4.64
C SER A 190 21.99 -16.69 4.34
N ILE A 191 21.37 -15.96 5.24
CA ILE A 191 19.98 -15.49 5.12
C ILE A 191 19.99 -14.00 4.82
N ALA A 192 19.49 -13.63 3.64
CA ALA A 192 19.36 -12.23 3.22
C ALA A 192 18.09 -11.57 3.77
N ILE A 193 17.00 -12.33 3.93
CA ILE A 193 15.73 -11.88 4.54
C ILE A 193 15.08 -13.06 5.27
N ASP A 194 14.47 -12.78 6.41
CA ASP A 194 13.65 -13.71 7.16
C ASP A 194 12.59 -12.91 7.95
N GLU A 195 11.43 -12.74 7.36
CA GLU A 195 10.40 -11.83 7.86
C GLU A 195 9.01 -12.45 7.77
N VAL A 196 8.19 -12.23 8.81
CA VAL A 196 6.73 -12.37 8.69
C VAL A 196 6.20 -11.07 8.11
N LEU A 197 5.38 -11.15 7.07
CA LEU A 197 4.82 -9.96 6.43
C LEU A 197 3.90 -9.23 7.40
N THR A 198 4.24 -7.99 7.77
CA THR A 198 3.46 -7.15 8.71
C THR A 198 1.99 -7.06 8.31
N SER A 199 1.71 -6.92 7.01
CA SER A 199 0.33 -6.88 6.49
C SER A 199 -0.48 -8.17 6.68
N SER A 200 0.19 -9.30 6.99
CA SER A 200 -0.43 -10.60 7.25
C SER A 200 -0.49 -10.97 8.73
N GLU A 201 0.29 -10.29 9.57
CA GLU A 201 0.39 -10.54 11.01
C GLU A 201 -0.73 -9.85 11.79
N ASP A 202 -1.15 -8.68 11.34
CA ASP A 202 -2.20 -7.91 12.00
C ASP A 202 -3.60 -8.45 11.67
N PHE A 203 -4.49 -8.38 12.68
CA PHE A 203 -5.90 -8.73 12.46
C PHE A 203 -6.61 -7.70 11.58
N THR A 204 -7.19 -8.17 10.50
CA THR A 204 -8.05 -7.40 9.61
C THR A 204 -9.52 -7.70 9.90
N THR A 205 -10.39 -6.69 9.79
CA THR A 205 -11.84 -6.88 9.95
C THR A 205 -12.49 -7.12 8.60
N TYR A 206 -13.16 -8.26 8.48
CA TYR A 206 -14.08 -8.54 7.38
C TYR A 206 -15.50 -8.17 7.79
N THR A 207 -16.24 -7.54 6.88
CA THR A 207 -17.68 -7.26 7.03
C THR A 207 -18.41 -7.81 5.82
N SER A 208 -19.47 -8.59 6.07
CA SER A 208 -20.31 -9.14 5.00
C SER A 208 -21.11 -8.07 4.26
N ASP A 209 -21.75 -8.45 3.16
CA ASP A 209 -22.80 -7.66 2.57
C ASP A 209 -23.93 -7.38 3.58
N LYS A 210 -24.69 -6.30 3.33
CA LYS A 210 -25.76 -5.85 4.19
C LYS A 210 -27.11 -6.37 3.69
N TYR A 211 -27.84 -7.06 4.56
CA TYR A 211 -29.11 -7.71 4.27
C TYR A 211 -30.28 -6.96 4.90
N THR A 212 -31.47 -7.09 4.33
CA THR A 212 -32.70 -6.43 4.82
C THR A 212 -33.30 -7.11 6.05
N SER A 213 -32.87 -8.34 6.39
CA SER A 213 -33.30 -9.06 7.59
C SER A 213 -32.22 -9.98 8.13
N LYS A 214 -32.27 -10.29 9.43
CA LYS A 214 -31.39 -11.29 10.06
C LYS A 214 -31.54 -12.68 9.43
N SER A 215 -32.76 -13.05 9.02
CA SER A 215 -33.02 -14.33 8.36
C SER A 215 -32.28 -14.43 7.03
N ALA A 216 -32.30 -13.36 6.21
CA ALA A 216 -31.56 -13.31 4.95
C ALA A 216 -30.03 -13.38 5.18
N LEU A 217 -29.51 -12.68 6.19
CA LEU A 217 -28.11 -12.76 6.60
C LEU A 217 -27.74 -14.19 7.00
N ASN A 218 -28.52 -14.84 7.85
CA ASN A 218 -28.26 -16.21 8.30
C ASN A 218 -28.26 -17.22 7.14
N LYS A 219 -29.18 -17.07 6.19
CA LYS A 219 -29.25 -17.93 5.00
C LYS A 219 -28.04 -17.74 4.08
N ALA A 220 -27.54 -16.50 3.97
CA ALA A 220 -26.39 -16.20 3.10
C ALA A 220 -25.03 -16.50 3.75
N TRP A 221 -24.96 -16.60 5.08
CA TRP A 221 -23.71 -16.81 5.79
C TRP A 221 -23.30 -18.28 5.81
N ASN A 222 -22.11 -18.56 5.25
CA ASN A 222 -21.42 -19.83 5.38
C ASN A 222 -20.00 -19.58 5.88
N GLN A 223 -19.71 -19.96 7.13
CA GLN A 223 -18.44 -19.67 7.79
C GLN A 223 -17.25 -20.26 7.04
N THR A 224 -17.33 -21.52 6.62
CA THR A 224 -16.25 -22.21 5.88
C THR A 224 -15.95 -21.50 4.57
N SER A 225 -17.00 -21.16 3.80
CA SER A 225 -16.84 -20.42 2.54
C SER A 225 -16.22 -19.03 2.74
N VAL A 226 -16.60 -18.35 3.83
CA VAL A 226 -16.01 -17.05 4.19
C VAL A 226 -14.54 -17.21 4.54
N ASN A 227 -14.19 -18.17 5.42
CA ASN A 227 -12.82 -18.44 5.82
C ASN A 227 -11.94 -18.78 4.61
N ASN A 228 -12.40 -19.68 3.72
CA ASN A 228 -11.67 -20.07 2.52
C ASN A 228 -11.39 -18.89 1.59
N ARG A 229 -12.37 -18.01 1.41
CA ARG A 229 -12.22 -16.81 0.59
C ARG A 229 -11.24 -15.80 1.22
N LEU A 230 -11.30 -15.61 2.54
CA LEU A 230 -10.43 -14.71 3.25
C LEU A 230 -8.99 -15.23 3.28
N SER A 231 -8.80 -16.53 3.53
CA SER A 231 -7.52 -17.20 3.45
C SER A 231 -6.89 -17.05 2.05
N GLN A 232 -7.65 -17.28 0.99
CA GLN A 232 -7.16 -17.09 -0.38
C GLN A 232 -6.67 -15.65 -0.61
N ARG A 233 -7.47 -14.67 -0.22
CA ARG A 233 -7.12 -13.25 -0.38
C ARG A 233 -5.86 -12.88 0.41
N SER A 234 -5.71 -13.41 1.63
CA SER A 234 -4.52 -13.18 2.45
C SER A 234 -3.26 -13.72 1.78
N VAL A 235 -3.30 -14.96 1.28
CA VAL A 235 -2.15 -15.56 0.59
C VAL A 235 -1.83 -14.84 -0.72
N GLU A 236 -2.84 -14.43 -1.48
CA GLU A 236 -2.64 -13.64 -2.71
C GLU A 236 -2.00 -12.28 -2.40
N ALA A 237 -2.48 -11.59 -1.37
CA ALA A 237 -1.89 -10.35 -0.90
C ALA A 237 -0.45 -10.56 -0.39
N GLY A 238 -0.20 -11.68 0.30
CA GLY A 238 1.13 -12.10 0.73
C GLY A 238 2.10 -12.28 -0.45
N CYS A 239 1.69 -12.97 -1.51
CA CYS A 239 2.53 -13.11 -2.72
C CYS A 239 2.87 -11.77 -3.38
N ILE A 240 1.91 -10.84 -3.43
CA ILE A 240 2.14 -9.48 -3.97
C ILE A 240 3.15 -8.74 -3.09
N ALA A 241 3.01 -8.81 -1.76
CA ALA A 241 3.92 -8.16 -0.83
C ALA A 241 5.33 -8.76 -0.90
N ILE A 242 5.45 -10.10 -0.99
CA ILE A 242 6.74 -10.79 -1.19
C ILE A 242 7.41 -10.30 -2.47
N ASN A 243 6.72 -10.29 -3.60
CA ASN A 243 7.26 -9.78 -4.86
C ASN A 243 7.74 -8.33 -4.72
N SER A 244 6.97 -7.48 -4.04
CA SER A 244 7.35 -6.09 -3.81
C SER A 244 8.64 -5.99 -3.01
N ILE A 245 8.76 -6.75 -1.91
CA ILE A 245 9.94 -6.75 -1.05
C ILE A 245 11.16 -7.30 -1.79
N LEU A 246 11.05 -8.48 -2.40
CA LEU A 246 12.17 -9.11 -3.10
C LEU A 246 12.68 -8.25 -4.25
N ASN A 247 11.77 -7.68 -5.04
CA ASN A 247 12.14 -6.86 -6.19
C ASN A 247 12.66 -5.47 -5.78
N ASP A 248 12.18 -4.90 -4.69
CA ASP A 248 12.69 -3.62 -4.21
C ASP A 248 14.07 -3.74 -3.57
N ARG A 249 14.26 -4.81 -2.77
CA ARG A 249 15.51 -4.98 -2.01
C ARG A 249 16.63 -5.59 -2.83
N PHE A 250 16.33 -6.59 -3.67
CA PHE A 250 17.36 -7.47 -4.23
C PHE A 250 17.46 -7.45 -5.76
N CYS A 251 16.49 -6.86 -6.47
CA CYS A 251 16.42 -6.98 -7.92
C CYS A 251 16.52 -5.63 -8.65
N PHE A 252 17.06 -5.67 -9.86
CA PHE A 252 16.88 -4.60 -10.83
C PHE A 252 15.46 -4.70 -11.39
N SER A 253 14.54 -3.93 -10.83
CA SER A 253 13.12 -4.08 -11.09
C SER A 253 12.53 -2.93 -11.90
N LYS A 254 11.65 -3.27 -12.86
CA LYS A 254 10.89 -2.26 -13.61
C LYS A 254 9.87 -1.61 -12.69
N LYS A 255 9.92 -0.30 -12.59
CA LYS A 255 8.97 0.53 -11.84
C LYS A 255 8.37 1.61 -12.71
N THR A 256 7.24 2.12 -12.28
CA THR A 256 6.56 3.27 -12.89
C THR A 256 6.38 4.36 -11.85
N ARG A 257 6.74 5.61 -12.19
CA ARG A 257 6.56 6.77 -11.32
C ARG A 257 5.86 7.89 -12.07
N PRO A 258 4.81 8.51 -11.49
CA PRO A 258 4.23 9.71 -12.05
C PRO A 258 5.20 10.89 -11.90
N MET A 259 5.46 11.60 -12.99
CA MET A 259 6.23 12.83 -13.03
C MET A 259 5.35 13.98 -13.48
N THR A 260 5.44 15.12 -12.78
CA THR A 260 4.71 16.32 -13.17
C THR A 260 5.66 17.30 -13.84
N ILE A 261 5.28 17.76 -15.04
CA ILE A 261 5.99 18.79 -15.80
C ILE A 261 5.15 20.05 -15.77
N TYR A 262 5.76 21.15 -15.35
CA TYR A 262 5.09 22.45 -15.26
C TYR A 262 5.39 23.29 -16.50
N HIS A 263 4.35 23.95 -17.03
CA HIS A 263 4.46 24.84 -18.17
C HIS A 263 3.47 26.02 -18.07
N ALA A 264 3.65 27.04 -18.91
CA ALA A 264 2.85 28.23 -18.88
C ALA A 264 1.60 28.10 -19.78
N LYS A 265 0.47 28.62 -19.33
CA LYS A 265 -0.67 28.85 -20.22
C LYS A 265 -0.38 30.00 -21.17
N THR A 266 -0.42 29.76 -22.46
CA THR A 266 -0.25 30.78 -23.49
C THR A 266 -1.20 31.96 -23.28
N LYS A 267 -0.70 33.16 -23.23
CA LYS A 267 -1.46 34.44 -23.14
C LYS A 267 -1.10 35.33 -24.32
N LYS A 268 -2.06 36.08 -24.85
CA LYS A 268 -1.88 36.98 -26.00
C LYS A 268 -0.75 38.03 -25.85
N LYS A 269 -0.27 38.26 -24.61
CA LYS A 269 0.70 39.34 -24.31
C LYS A 269 2.08 38.86 -23.88
N VAL A 270 2.25 37.54 -23.60
CA VAL A 270 3.54 37.00 -23.13
C VAL A 270 3.78 35.69 -23.87
N ASP A 271 4.91 35.58 -24.52
CA ASP A 271 5.34 34.39 -25.22
C ASP A 271 6.00 33.40 -24.23
N TYR A 272 5.49 32.18 -24.20
CA TYR A 272 6.01 31.06 -23.42
C TYR A 272 6.25 29.83 -24.32
N THR A 273 6.41 30.03 -25.63
CA THR A 273 6.56 28.95 -26.62
C THR A 273 7.76 28.08 -26.29
N ASP A 274 8.88 28.68 -25.89
CA ASP A 274 10.10 27.95 -25.46
C ASP A 274 9.84 27.01 -24.27
N LEU A 275 9.17 27.51 -23.22
CA LEU A 275 8.82 26.71 -22.04
C LEU A 275 7.83 25.58 -22.36
N ASN A 276 6.86 25.87 -23.20
CA ASN A 276 5.86 24.89 -23.59
C ASN A 276 6.44 23.79 -24.49
N ASN A 277 7.35 24.17 -25.40
CA ASN A 277 8.09 23.22 -26.23
C ASN A 277 9.01 22.35 -25.35
N ALA A 278 9.81 22.95 -24.46
CA ALA A 278 10.65 22.19 -23.54
C ALA A 278 9.84 21.21 -22.66
N ALA A 279 8.65 21.60 -22.23
CA ALA A 279 7.78 20.70 -21.46
C ALA A 279 7.26 19.52 -22.31
N LEU A 280 6.95 19.74 -23.58
CA LEU A 280 6.56 18.70 -24.51
C LEU A 280 7.74 17.77 -24.83
N ASP A 281 8.91 18.34 -25.12
CA ASP A 281 10.13 17.60 -25.41
C ASP A 281 10.55 16.73 -24.21
N MET A 282 10.45 17.28 -23.00
CA MET A 282 10.69 16.51 -21.76
C MET A 282 9.75 15.32 -21.65
N LYS A 283 8.47 15.52 -21.93
CA LYS A 283 7.50 14.40 -21.93
C LYS A 283 7.91 13.32 -22.93
N MET A 284 8.25 13.71 -24.16
CA MET A 284 8.68 12.78 -25.20
C MET A 284 9.99 12.04 -24.84
N ALA A 285 10.91 12.72 -24.17
CA ALA A 285 12.13 12.10 -23.66
C ALA A 285 11.82 11.08 -22.55
N MET A 286 10.93 11.41 -21.62
CA MET A 286 10.55 10.49 -20.52
C MET A 286 9.76 9.25 -21.01
N GLU A 287 8.98 9.36 -22.07
CA GLU A 287 8.31 8.23 -22.70
C GLU A 287 9.28 7.21 -23.32
N LYS A 288 10.50 7.64 -23.65
CA LYS A 288 11.58 6.78 -24.20
C LYS A 288 12.58 6.28 -23.16
N TYR A 289 12.47 6.73 -21.92
CA TYR A 289 13.52 6.63 -20.91
C TYR A 289 14.01 5.19 -20.67
N ILE A 290 13.11 4.22 -20.64
CA ILE A 290 13.48 2.81 -20.42
C ILE A 290 14.00 2.12 -21.69
N ASP A 291 13.45 2.46 -22.87
CA ASP A 291 13.75 1.78 -24.12
C ASP A 291 14.97 2.36 -24.84
N ARG A 292 15.20 3.67 -24.69
CA ARG A 292 16.28 4.45 -25.35
C ARG A 292 16.89 5.46 -24.37
N PRO A 293 17.61 4.98 -23.35
CA PRO A 293 18.07 5.85 -22.26
C PRO A 293 19.02 6.96 -22.71
N GLU A 294 19.89 6.71 -23.69
CA GLU A 294 20.81 7.73 -24.22
C GLU A 294 20.08 8.84 -24.95
N GLU A 295 19.15 8.49 -25.86
CA GLU A 295 18.31 9.46 -26.58
C GLU A 295 17.43 10.27 -25.60
N ALA A 296 16.91 9.62 -24.57
CA ALA A 296 16.14 10.27 -23.53
C ALA A 296 17.01 11.26 -22.74
N ALA A 297 18.22 10.87 -22.35
CA ALA A 297 19.15 11.73 -21.64
C ALA A 297 19.56 12.98 -22.45
N GLU A 298 19.79 12.85 -23.75
CA GLU A 298 20.03 13.97 -24.65
C GLU A 298 18.84 14.93 -24.69
N GLY A 299 17.63 14.40 -24.86
CA GLY A 299 16.40 15.18 -24.83
C GLY A 299 16.19 15.92 -23.50
N ILE A 300 16.46 15.25 -22.36
CA ILE A 300 16.36 15.85 -21.03
C ILE A 300 17.37 16.99 -20.90
N ARG A 301 18.65 16.81 -21.31
CA ARG A 301 19.68 17.88 -21.26
C ARG A 301 19.26 19.11 -22.07
N ALA A 302 18.71 18.90 -23.27
CA ALA A 302 18.21 20.01 -24.08
C ALA A 302 17.10 20.81 -23.38
N CYS A 303 16.20 20.14 -22.66
CA CYS A 303 15.17 20.79 -21.84
C CYS A 303 15.79 21.58 -20.67
N VAL A 304 16.79 21.00 -19.98
CA VAL A 304 17.53 21.67 -18.89
C VAL A 304 18.12 22.97 -19.38
N GLU A 305 18.84 22.97 -20.52
CA GLU A 305 19.44 24.18 -21.11
C GLU A 305 18.40 25.28 -21.38
N VAL A 306 17.22 24.91 -21.89
CA VAL A 306 16.13 25.89 -22.10
C VAL A 306 15.65 26.46 -20.77
N TRP A 307 15.39 25.65 -19.76
CA TRP A 307 14.87 26.11 -18.48
C TRP A 307 15.91 26.95 -17.70
N GLU A 308 17.19 26.58 -17.72
CA GLU A 308 18.27 27.37 -17.09
C GLU A 308 18.42 28.71 -17.78
N ARG A 309 18.44 28.76 -19.12
CA ARG A 309 18.47 30.01 -19.86
C ARG A 309 17.30 30.90 -19.51
N VAL A 310 16.08 30.35 -19.46
CA VAL A 310 14.88 31.12 -19.13
C VAL A 310 14.89 31.63 -17.69
N LEU A 311 15.49 30.89 -16.76
CA LEU A 311 15.65 31.36 -15.38
C LEU A 311 16.53 32.62 -15.27
N THR A 312 17.46 32.83 -16.21
CA THR A 312 18.26 34.09 -16.21
C THR A 312 17.43 35.35 -16.46
N GLU A 313 16.21 35.20 -17.01
CA GLU A 313 15.27 36.32 -17.22
C GLU A 313 14.44 36.64 -15.97
N ALA A 314 14.66 35.93 -14.85
CA ALA A 314 13.79 36.02 -13.70
C ALA A 314 13.88 37.40 -13.01
N ASP A 315 12.72 38.01 -12.80
CA ASP A 315 12.56 39.21 -11.98
C ASP A 315 11.57 38.89 -10.83
N PHE A 316 12.13 38.64 -9.66
CA PHE A 316 11.38 38.18 -8.48
C PHE A 316 10.56 39.28 -7.81
N GLU A 317 10.90 40.53 -8.03
CA GLU A 317 10.18 41.66 -7.46
C GLU A 317 8.98 42.07 -8.32
N ASN A 318 9.04 41.79 -9.61
CA ASN A 318 7.99 42.12 -10.55
C ASN A 318 6.99 40.97 -10.76
N LYS A 319 5.85 41.02 -10.10
CA LYS A 319 4.79 40.02 -10.24
C LYS A 319 4.25 39.87 -11.68
N LYS A 320 4.51 40.82 -12.57
CA LYS A 320 4.09 40.81 -13.98
C LYS A 320 5.20 40.35 -14.92
N ALA A 321 6.42 40.12 -14.43
CA ALA A 321 7.52 39.61 -15.24
C ALA A 321 7.14 38.28 -15.91
N ARG A 322 7.73 38.00 -17.05
CA ARG A 322 7.57 36.73 -17.76
C ARG A 322 7.95 35.57 -16.83
N ILE A 323 9.10 35.68 -16.22
CA ILE A 323 9.58 34.72 -15.20
C ILE A 323 9.60 35.45 -13.85
N ASN A 324 8.47 35.42 -13.18
CA ASN A 324 8.38 35.95 -11.83
C ASN A 324 8.67 34.81 -10.81
N ARG A 325 8.71 35.13 -9.51
CA ARG A 325 9.00 34.20 -8.41
C ARG A 325 8.18 32.88 -8.49
N LYS A 326 6.89 32.98 -8.85
CA LYS A 326 6.02 31.77 -8.98
C LYS A 326 6.45 30.88 -10.15
N MET A 327 6.75 31.49 -11.32
CA MET A 327 7.17 30.73 -12.49
C MET A 327 8.55 30.10 -12.27
N ALA A 328 9.48 30.87 -11.69
CA ALA A 328 10.81 30.39 -11.33
C ALA A 328 10.73 29.14 -10.42
N GLY A 329 9.91 29.16 -9.35
CA GLY A 329 9.74 28.00 -8.48
C GLY A 329 9.26 26.75 -9.21
N LEU A 330 8.45 26.89 -10.25
CA LEU A 330 8.00 25.75 -11.06
C LEU A 330 9.08 25.27 -12.05
N LEU A 331 9.89 26.18 -12.58
CA LEU A 331 11.05 25.82 -13.40
C LEU A 331 12.10 25.10 -12.56
N TYR A 332 12.32 25.48 -11.30
CA TYR A 332 13.18 24.72 -10.39
C TYR A 332 12.66 23.29 -10.18
N LEU A 333 11.34 23.08 -10.00
CA LEU A 333 10.78 21.73 -9.90
C LEU A 333 10.99 20.91 -11.18
N ASN A 334 10.89 21.53 -12.36
CA ASN A 334 11.20 20.84 -13.61
C ASN A 334 12.70 20.48 -13.70
N LEU A 335 13.59 21.43 -13.35
CA LEU A 335 15.04 21.20 -13.35
C LEU A 335 15.45 20.13 -12.35
N ILE A 336 14.89 20.13 -11.13
CA ILE A 336 15.12 19.09 -10.13
C ILE A 336 14.71 17.73 -10.69
N ASN A 337 13.47 17.60 -11.22
CA ASN A 337 13.03 16.37 -11.86
C ASN A 337 13.99 15.94 -12.99
N ALA A 338 14.37 16.82 -13.89
CA ALA A 338 15.25 16.51 -14.99
C ALA A 338 16.61 15.98 -14.52
N ASN A 339 17.22 16.63 -13.53
CA ASN A 339 18.54 16.25 -13.02
C ASN A 339 18.49 14.95 -12.19
N ILE A 340 17.38 14.63 -11.52
CA ILE A 340 17.19 13.30 -10.91
C ILE A 340 17.27 12.19 -11.98
N TRP A 341 16.61 12.38 -13.13
CA TRP A 341 16.62 11.40 -14.22
C TRP A 341 17.93 11.37 -15.01
N LEU A 342 18.74 12.43 -14.93
CA LEU A 342 20.13 12.46 -15.43
C LEU A 342 21.12 11.91 -14.39
N GLU A 343 20.67 11.56 -13.20
CA GLU A 343 21.49 11.10 -12.05
C GLU A 343 22.58 12.13 -11.63
N ASP A 344 22.31 13.42 -11.86
CA ASP A 344 23.15 14.54 -11.42
C ASP A 344 22.67 15.07 -10.06
N TYR A 345 22.93 14.30 -9.02
CA TYR A 345 22.40 14.58 -7.68
C TYR A 345 23.05 15.81 -7.03
N ASP A 346 24.29 16.16 -7.38
CA ASP A 346 24.93 17.39 -6.89
C ASP A 346 24.21 18.63 -7.42
N ARG A 347 23.81 18.60 -8.70
CA ARG A 347 22.99 19.66 -9.28
C ARG A 347 21.59 19.72 -8.66
N VAL A 348 20.99 18.56 -8.33
CA VAL A 348 19.71 18.47 -7.63
C VAL A 348 19.78 19.21 -6.28
N ASP A 349 20.80 18.96 -5.47
CA ASP A 349 20.99 19.63 -4.17
C ASP A 349 21.12 21.14 -4.33
N ALA A 350 21.94 21.57 -5.28
CA ALA A 350 22.10 23.00 -5.59
C ALA A 350 20.77 23.66 -5.99
N LEU A 351 19.96 22.97 -6.82
CA LEU A 351 18.65 23.47 -7.25
C LEU A 351 17.64 23.54 -6.10
N PHE A 352 17.66 22.60 -5.16
CA PHE A 352 16.85 22.68 -3.95
C PHE A 352 17.23 23.89 -3.10
N ASP A 353 18.53 24.17 -2.93
CA ASP A 353 19.00 25.33 -2.18
C ASP A 353 18.64 26.65 -2.86
N GLU A 354 18.77 26.74 -4.17
CA GLU A 354 18.34 27.89 -4.96
C GLU A 354 16.82 28.11 -4.81
N MET A 355 16.01 27.06 -4.90
CA MET A 355 14.56 27.10 -4.76
C MET A 355 14.13 27.52 -3.35
N ARG A 356 14.78 27.01 -2.28
CA ARG A 356 14.48 27.38 -0.89
C ARG A 356 14.69 28.88 -0.64
N ARG A 357 15.69 29.53 -1.28
CA ARG A 357 15.93 30.97 -1.18
C ARG A 357 14.84 31.83 -1.81
N LEU A 358 14.00 31.25 -2.68
CA LEU A 358 12.94 32.01 -3.35
C LEU A 358 11.70 32.23 -2.48
N ASP A 359 11.59 31.61 -1.31
CA ASP A 359 10.39 31.68 -0.44
C ASP A 359 9.10 31.42 -1.23
N THR A 360 9.04 30.24 -1.85
CA THR A 360 7.91 29.83 -2.67
C THR A 360 6.74 29.34 -1.80
N LYS A 361 5.52 29.32 -2.36
CA LYS A 361 4.32 28.93 -1.62
C LYS A 361 4.35 27.44 -1.20
N LYS A 362 3.74 27.11 -0.06
CA LYS A 362 3.57 25.75 0.52
C LYS A 362 3.22 24.63 -0.48
N SER A 363 2.53 24.91 -1.59
CA SER A 363 2.21 23.89 -2.60
C SER A 363 3.41 23.41 -3.43
N ALA A 364 4.42 24.27 -3.60
CA ALA A 364 5.67 23.90 -4.26
C ALA A 364 6.59 23.14 -3.28
N GLU A 365 6.56 23.51 -2.00
CA GLU A 365 7.32 22.84 -0.94
C GLU A 365 6.93 21.35 -0.79
N GLY A 366 5.62 21.03 -0.70
CA GLY A 366 5.18 19.64 -0.59
C GLY A 366 5.52 18.78 -1.82
N THR A 367 5.63 19.38 -3.02
CA THR A 367 6.13 18.67 -4.21
C THR A 367 7.65 18.49 -4.13
N ALA A 368 8.37 19.48 -3.64
CA ALA A 368 9.82 19.44 -3.44
C ALA A 368 10.21 18.34 -2.45
N ASP A 369 9.51 18.22 -1.31
CA ASP A 369 9.77 17.16 -0.30
C ASP A 369 9.68 15.75 -0.89
N GLY A 370 8.67 15.50 -1.75
CA GLY A 370 8.53 14.22 -2.42
C GLY A 370 9.61 13.94 -3.48
N LEU A 371 10.18 14.97 -4.09
CA LEU A 371 11.31 14.84 -5.01
C LEU A 371 12.63 14.65 -4.26
N ASP A 372 12.81 15.33 -3.13
CA ASP A 372 13.97 15.21 -2.24
C ASP A 372 14.12 13.76 -1.76
N THR A 373 13.06 13.23 -1.16
CA THR A 373 13.00 11.82 -0.72
C THR A 373 13.31 10.83 -1.85
N PHE A 374 12.78 11.07 -3.05
CA PHE A 374 13.05 10.19 -4.20
C PHE A 374 14.48 10.31 -4.69
N SER A 375 15.02 11.53 -4.75
CA SER A 375 16.42 11.79 -5.13
C SER A 375 17.38 11.07 -4.20
N ASP A 376 17.18 11.20 -2.90
CA ASP A 376 17.99 10.54 -1.87
C ASP A 376 17.96 9.01 -1.99
N ASP A 377 16.78 8.42 -2.21
CA ASP A 377 16.66 6.98 -2.42
C ASP A 377 17.39 6.53 -3.69
N GLN A 378 17.26 7.25 -4.82
CA GLN A 378 17.94 6.90 -6.06
C GLN A 378 19.47 7.08 -5.97
N ARG A 379 19.96 8.15 -5.31
CA ARG A 379 21.38 8.37 -5.04
C ARG A 379 21.94 7.21 -4.21
N ARG A 380 21.33 6.89 -3.07
CA ARG A 380 21.75 5.79 -2.21
C ARG A 380 21.80 4.46 -2.97
N ARG A 381 20.77 4.15 -3.78
CA ARG A 381 20.75 2.94 -4.61
C ARG A 381 21.87 2.95 -5.65
N LYS A 382 22.19 4.09 -6.26
CA LYS A 382 23.31 4.21 -7.19
C LYS A 382 24.64 3.91 -6.50
N GLU A 383 24.89 4.50 -5.34
CA GLU A 383 26.13 4.33 -4.56
C GLU A 383 26.37 2.88 -4.15
N ILE A 384 25.37 2.17 -3.65
CA ILE A 384 25.51 0.78 -3.21
C ILE A 384 25.58 -0.24 -4.35
N ASN A 385 25.27 0.16 -5.59
CA ASN A 385 25.30 -0.69 -6.78
C ASN A 385 26.42 -0.31 -7.75
N SER A 386 27.35 0.59 -7.35
CA SER A 386 28.48 1.09 -8.14
C SER A 386 29.70 0.18 -8.14
#